data_10b86090f8e747bc16f23ef52f778ce2
#
_entry.id   10b86090f8e747bc16f23ef52f778ce2
#
_cell.length_a   1.000
_cell.length_b   1.000
_cell.length_c   1.000
_cell.angle_alpha   90.00
_cell.angle_beta   90.00
_cell.angle_gamma   90.00
#
_symmetry.space_group_name_H-M   'P 1'
#
loop_
_entity.id
_entity.type
_entity.pdbx_description
1 polymer ?
#
loop_
_entity_poly.entity_id
_entity_poly.type
_entity_poly.pdbx_seq_one_letter_code
_entity_poly.pdbx_strand_id
1 'polypeptide(L)'
;AHMVPVEFWEWAIKAVKEKYPDVKFIAELYDVSIYRDYIYRGGFDYLYDKVNLYDRLRGIMCSNVSAAQITQCWQTVDGIGNHMLNFLENHDEQRIASREFAGNAQLAIPALVVSATLSTGPMMVYAGQELGEKAEDAEGFSGLDGRTTIFDYWSVPSLRRWMNGGKCNNELLSDEEVRLRDTYKKVLNAAKNEPAISRGQFFDVMYVNYNNPTLDPHRQYAYLRKDGDEVIVIVANFGAEANCQIAIPQHAFDILHLEKGTYVATEIISGKRQKKTLSPDAPFQTAVAANSAAMWKIKLTRQNASPKKKSSIKGGRDK
;
A
#
# COMPACT_ATOMS: atom_id res chain seq x y z
N ALA A 1 0.95 18.29 16.40
CA ALA A 1 0.03 18.19 17.56
C ALA A 1 0.80 18.19 18.89
N HIS A 2 2.00 17.64 18.95
CA HIS A 2 2.82 17.46 20.18
C HIS A 2 3.24 18.77 20.90
N MET A 3 3.09 19.90 20.24
CA MET A 3 3.29 21.22 20.88
C MET A 3 2.21 21.56 21.93
N VAL A 4 1.11 20.82 21.92
CA VAL A 4 0.00 20.94 22.88
C VAL A 4 -0.04 19.66 23.71
N PRO A 5 -0.11 19.75 25.07
CA PRO A 5 -0.13 18.56 25.92
C PRO A 5 -1.30 17.62 25.61
N VAL A 6 -1.06 16.32 25.79
CA VAL A 6 -2.06 15.27 25.48
C VAL A 6 -3.34 15.43 26.32
N GLU A 7 -3.24 15.98 27.53
CA GLU A 7 -4.38 16.27 28.42
C GLU A 7 -5.38 17.24 27.80
N PHE A 8 -4.89 18.23 27.05
CA PHE A 8 -5.77 19.14 26.31
C PHE A 8 -6.55 18.39 25.24
N TRP A 9 -5.89 17.52 24.47
CA TRP A 9 -6.52 16.75 23.42
C TRP A 9 -7.52 15.74 23.98
N GLU A 10 -7.21 15.07 25.06
CA GLU A 10 -8.11 14.18 25.81
C GLU A 10 -9.42 14.90 26.15
N TRP A 11 -9.35 16.11 26.69
CA TRP A 11 -10.52 16.93 26.99
C TRP A 11 -11.22 17.44 25.73
N ALA A 12 -10.49 18.01 24.77
CA ALA A 12 -11.07 18.69 23.61
C ALA A 12 -11.76 17.70 22.67
N ILE A 13 -11.09 16.58 22.34
CA ILE A 13 -11.63 15.55 21.43
C ILE A 13 -12.86 14.90 22.05
N LYS A 14 -12.84 14.60 23.35
CA LYS A 14 -14.00 14.07 24.06
C LYS A 14 -15.18 15.04 24.00
N ALA A 15 -14.97 16.31 24.30
CA ALA A 15 -16.03 17.32 24.27
C ALA A 15 -16.65 17.52 22.87
N VAL A 16 -15.84 17.44 21.82
CA VAL A 16 -16.34 17.53 20.44
C VAL A 16 -17.11 16.26 20.06
N LYS A 17 -16.57 15.08 20.35
CA LYS A 17 -17.21 13.79 19.99
C LYS A 17 -18.51 13.54 20.76
N GLU A 18 -18.71 14.14 21.93
CA GLU A 18 -20.01 14.13 22.64
C GLU A 18 -21.14 14.77 21.81
N LYS A 19 -20.83 15.80 21.02
CA LYS A 19 -21.81 16.47 20.15
C LYS A 19 -21.80 15.94 18.72
N TYR A 20 -20.64 15.54 18.23
CA TYR A 20 -20.38 15.14 16.85
C TYR A 20 -19.60 13.82 16.82
N PRO A 21 -20.25 12.67 17.10
CA PRO A 21 -19.56 11.38 17.29
C PRO A 21 -18.82 10.88 16.06
N ASP A 22 -19.23 11.31 14.86
CA ASP A 22 -18.65 10.88 13.59
C ASP A 22 -17.42 11.69 13.17
N VAL A 23 -17.10 12.79 13.86
CA VAL A 23 -15.93 13.62 13.55
C VAL A 23 -14.65 12.84 13.79
N LYS A 24 -13.74 12.88 12.81
CA LYS A 24 -12.42 12.27 12.88
C LYS A 24 -11.34 13.31 13.15
N PHE A 25 -10.47 12.99 14.08
CA PHE A 25 -9.30 13.80 14.42
C PHE A 25 -8.06 13.17 13.85
N ILE A 26 -7.32 13.93 13.07
CA ILE A 26 -6.04 13.55 12.48
C ILE A 26 -4.96 14.43 13.08
N ALA A 27 -3.90 13.83 13.62
CA ALA A 27 -2.79 14.58 14.18
C ALA A 27 -1.57 14.50 13.25
N GLU A 28 -0.96 15.65 13.02
CA GLU A 28 0.40 15.75 12.58
C GLU A 28 1.32 15.66 13.80
N LEU A 29 2.03 14.53 13.92
CA LEU A 29 2.81 14.18 15.09
C LEU A 29 4.13 13.52 14.64
N TYR A 30 5.27 14.09 15.05
CA TYR A 30 6.60 13.69 14.53
C TYR A 30 7.49 13.04 15.61
N ASP A 31 6.88 12.49 16.65
CA ASP A 31 7.57 11.71 17.69
C ASP A 31 6.87 10.35 17.88
N VAL A 32 7.52 9.31 17.38
CA VAL A 32 7.01 7.94 17.44
C VAL A 32 6.80 7.44 18.86
N SER A 33 7.61 7.93 19.82
CA SER A 33 7.55 7.49 21.21
C SER A 33 6.22 7.81 21.91
N ILE A 34 5.52 8.85 21.42
CA ILE A 34 4.24 9.32 21.99
C ILE A 34 3.03 8.98 21.12
N TYR A 35 3.18 8.25 19.99
CA TYR A 35 2.05 7.91 19.12
C TYR A 35 0.92 7.22 19.89
N ARG A 36 1.24 6.22 20.71
CA ARG A 36 0.25 5.46 21.49
C ARG A 36 -0.50 6.32 22.49
N ASP A 37 0.18 7.28 23.12
CA ASP A 37 -0.44 8.20 24.08
C ASP A 37 -1.46 9.12 23.40
N TYR A 38 -1.12 9.65 22.23
CA TYR A 38 -2.04 10.51 21.46
C TYR A 38 -3.23 9.75 20.86
N ILE A 39 -3.07 8.47 20.53
CA ILE A 39 -4.17 7.62 20.08
C ILE A 39 -5.08 7.23 21.25
N TYR A 40 -4.51 6.60 22.29
CA TYR A 40 -5.32 5.95 23.32
C TYR A 40 -5.80 6.92 24.40
N ARG A 41 -5.01 7.91 24.75
CA ARG A 41 -5.37 8.94 25.74
C ARG A 41 -5.87 10.20 25.07
N GLY A 42 -5.15 10.73 24.09
CA GLY A 42 -5.54 11.95 23.36
C GLY A 42 -6.80 11.78 22.55
N GLY A 43 -7.12 10.55 22.09
CA GLY A 43 -8.36 10.24 21.37
C GLY A 43 -8.32 10.53 19.88
N PHE A 44 -7.14 10.74 19.30
CA PHE A 44 -6.99 10.90 17.85
C PHE A 44 -7.35 9.62 17.12
N ASP A 45 -8.09 9.74 16.03
CA ASP A 45 -8.46 8.62 15.17
C ASP A 45 -7.26 8.19 14.31
N TYR A 46 -6.49 9.16 13.80
CA TYR A 46 -5.33 8.90 12.93
C TYR A 46 -4.17 9.84 13.23
N LEU A 47 -2.96 9.34 12.99
CA LEU A 47 -1.70 10.09 13.04
C LEU A 47 -0.98 10.00 11.70
N TYR A 48 -0.34 11.07 11.25
CA TYR A 48 0.56 11.03 10.10
C TYR A 48 1.74 10.09 10.38
N ASP A 49 2.01 9.17 9.48
CA ASP A 49 3.22 8.32 9.55
C ASP A 49 4.38 8.97 8.78
N LYS A 50 4.76 10.19 9.21
CA LYS A 50 5.81 11.00 8.58
C LYS A 50 7.20 10.42 8.86
N VAL A 51 7.60 10.41 10.13
CA VAL A 51 8.98 10.10 10.56
C VAL A 51 9.31 8.61 10.59
N ASN A 52 8.35 7.75 10.37
CA ASN A 52 8.53 6.30 10.32
C ASN A 52 8.44 5.80 8.87
N LEU A 53 7.23 5.61 8.29
CA LEU A 53 7.09 5.01 6.96
C LEU A 53 7.42 5.99 5.82
N TYR A 54 6.91 7.24 5.86
CA TYR A 54 7.16 8.21 4.78
C TYR A 54 8.67 8.48 4.59
N ASP A 55 9.38 8.86 5.64
CA ASP A 55 10.81 9.17 5.56
C ASP A 55 11.62 7.96 5.08
N ARG A 56 11.19 6.75 5.48
CA ARG A 56 11.81 5.50 5.03
C ARG A 56 11.62 5.27 3.54
N LEU A 57 10.39 5.37 3.06
CA LEU A 57 10.08 5.20 1.63
C LEU A 57 10.78 6.25 0.77
N ARG A 58 10.82 7.51 1.22
CA ARG A 58 11.60 8.57 0.56
C ARG A 58 13.07 8.19 0.48
N GLY A 59 13.66 7.72 1.58
CA GLY A 59 15.05 7.26 1.62
C GLY A 59 15.34 6.07 0.68
N ILE A 60 14.41 5.13 0.55
CA ILE A 60 14.53 3.99 -0.38
C ILE A 60 14.53 4.47 -1.83
N MET A 61 13.67 5.42 -2.18
CA MET A 61 13.57 5.97 -3.54
C MET A 61 14.78 6.84 -3.92
N CYS A 62 15.30 7.65 -3.00
CA CYS A 62 16.21 8.75 -3.32
C CYS A 62 17.59 8.68 -2.68
N SER A 63 17.78 7.91 -1.60
CA SER A 63 18.98 7.97 -0.74
C SER A 63 19.61 6.61 -0.47
N ASN A 64 19.38 5.62 -1.31
CA ASN A 64 19.97 4.28 -1.19
C ASN A 64 19.70 3.56 0.14
N VAL A 65 18.62 3.91 0.86
CA VAL A 65 18.13 3.16 2.02
C VAL A 65 17.60 1.80 1.56
N SER A 66 17.81 0.77 2.38
CA SER A 66 17.34 -0.59 2.05
C SER A 66 15.84 -0.74 2.24
N ALA A 67 15.16 -1.38 1.28
CA ALA A 67 13.74 -1.75 1.37
C ALA A 67 13.46 -2.71 2.55
N ALA A 68 14.44 -3.49 2.99
CA ALA A 68 14.34 -4.32 4.19
C ALA A 68 13.96 -3.53 5.46
N GLN A 69 14.22 -2.22 5.49
CA GLN A 69 13.87 -1.36 6.64
C GLN A 69 12.36 -1.11 6.77
N ILE A 70 11.54 -1.47 5.78
CA ILE A 70 10.08 -1.46 5.89
C ILE A 70 9.61 -2.40 7.00
N THR A 71 10.34 -3.51 7.25
CA THR A 71 10.08 -4.39 8.40
C THR A 71 10.11 -3.61 9.72
N GLN A 72 11.10 -2.77 9.94
CA GLN A 72 11.18 -1.95 11.15
C GLN A 72 10.01 -0.95 11.24
N CYS A 73 9.55 -0.41 10.10
CA CYS A 73 8.45 0.54 10.09
C CYS A 73 7.16 -0.06 10.65
N TRP A 74 6.74 -1.23 10.16
CA TRP A 74 5.52 -1.86 10.67
C TRP A 74 5.68 -2.36 12.11
N GLN A 75 6.86 -2.86 12.51
CA GLN A 75 7.14 -3.26 13.89
C GLN A 75 7.03 -2.08 14.87
N THR A 76 7.49 -0.91 14.46
CA THR A 76 7.41 0.31 15.28
C THR A 76 5.97 0.69 15.63
N VAL A 77 5.05 0.52 14.68
CA VAL A 77 3.63 0.83 14.85
C VAL A 77 2.75 -0.41 15.03
N ASP A 78 3.34 -1.54 15.45
CA ASP A 78 2.59 -2.76 15.72
C ASP A 78 1.50 -2.50 16.77
N GLY A 79 0.29 -3.02 16.51
CA GLY A 79 -0.90 -2.77 17.32
C GLY A 79 -1.58 -1.41 17.10
N ILE A 80 -0.95 -0.46 16.39
CA ILE A 80 -1.55 0.84 16.04
C ILE A 80 -1.52 1.16 14.54
N GLY A 81 -1.09 0.23 13.71
CA GLY A 81 -0.98 0.43 12.25
C GLY A 81 -2.28 0.88 11.58
N ASN A 82 -3.44 0.48 12.12
CA ASN A 82 -4.76 0.91 11.66
C ASN A 82 -5.08 2.39 11.97
N HIS A 83 -4.33 3.02 12.87
CA HIS A 83 -4.41 4.45 13.21
C HIS A 83 -3.38 5.30 12.45
N MET A 84 -2.53 4.69 11.63
CA MET A 84 -1.54 5.45 10.87
C MET A 84 -2.13 5.91 9.54
N LEU A 85 -2.09 7.23 9.30
CA LEU A 85 -2.39 7.84 8.01
C LEU A 85 -1.11 7.88 7.18
N ASN A 86 -1.00 6.94 6.23
CA ASN A 86 0.11 6.87 5.31
C ASN A 86 -0.04 7.89 4.18
N PHE A 87 1.07 8.42 3.67
CA PHE A 87 1.08 9.35 2.55
C PHE A 87 2.45 9.34 1.86
N LEU A 88 2.51 9.91 0.65
CA LEU A 88 3.76 10.10 -0.10
C LEU A 88 4.01 11.57 -0.46
N GLU A 89 2.97 12.38 -0.45
CA GLU A 89 3.01 13.84 -0.59
C GLU A 89 2.01 14.47 0.38
N ASN A 90 2.32 15.65 0.85
CA ASN A 90 1.41 16.51 1.60
C ASN A 90 1.75 17.99 1.32
N HIS A 91 1.13 18.90 2.05
CA HIS A 91 1.31 20.34 1.86
C HIS A 91 2.70 20.88 2.28
N ASP A 92 3.45 20.10 3.10
CA ASP A 92 4.77 20.48 3.59
C ASP A 92 5.93 19.79 2.86
N GLU A 93 5.66 18.68 2.18
CA GLU A 93 6.69 17.88 1.51
C GLU A 93 6.78 18.19 0.01
N GLN A 94 7.94 17.94 -0.58
CA GLN A 94 8.13 18.08 -2.01
C GLN A 94 7.26 17.09 -2.79
N ARG A 95 6.85 17.50 -3.98
CA ARG A 95 6.20 16.59 -4.94
C ARG A 95 7.18 15.50 -5.38
N ILE A 96 6.71 14.27 -5.49
CA ILE A 96 7.55 13.12 -5.90
C ILE A 96 8.22 13.38 -7.24
N ALA A 97 7.48 13.96 -8.20
CA ALA A 97 8.00 14.23 -9.55
C ALA A 97 8.91 15.44 -9.62
N SER A 98 9.07 16.23 -8.54
CA SER A 98 10.02 17.34 -8.50
C SER A 98 11.46 16.81 -8.49
N ARG A 99 12.38 17.63 -8.97
CA ARG A 99 13.83 17.31 -8.92
C ARG A 99 14.40 17.36 -7.50
N GLU A 100 13.69 17.96 -6.57
CA GLU A 100 14.03 18.04 -5.14
C GLU A 100 13.63 16.74 -4.40
N PHE A 101 12.91 15.83 -5.06
CA PHE A 101 12.57 14.52 -4.53
C PHE A 101 13.05 13.43 -5.50
N ALA A 102 12.15 12.76 -6.25
CA ALA A 102 12.53 11.63 -7.11
C ALA A 102 12.68 12.00 -8.60
N GLY A 103 12.23 13.17 -9.02
CA GLY A 103 12.30 13.65 -10.41
C GLY A 103 11.34 12.93 -11.37
N ASN A 104 10.69 11.87 -10.93
CA ASN A 104 9.74 11.10 -11.73
C ASN A 104 8.73 10.39 -10.82
N ALA A 105 7.45 10.65 -11.00
CA ALA A 105 6.36 10.08 -10.20
C ALA A 105 6.24 8.55 -10.33
N GLN A 106 6.66 7.95 -11.45
CA GLN A 106 6.62 6.50 -11.66
C GLN A 106 7.53 5.75 -10.66
N LEU A 107 8.60 6.38 -10.18
CA LEU A 107 9.51 5.78 -9.19
C LEU A 107 8.82 5.49 -7.85
N ALA A 108 7.68 6.14 -7.57
CA ALA A 108 6.93 5.96 -6.34
C ALA A 108 5.86 4.86 -6.39
N ILE A 109 5.67 4.16 -7.50
CA ILE A 109 4.65 3.10 -7.59
C ILE A 109 4.85 2.01 -6.52
N PRO A 110 6.06 1.48 -6.25
CA PRO A 110 6.24 0.53 -5.16
C PRO A 110 5.94 1.13 -3.79
N ALA A 111 6.29 2.41 -3.57
CA ALA A 111 5.98 3.12 -2.34
C ALA A 111 4.46 3.35 -2.18
N LEU A 112 3.73 3.66 -3.26
CA LEU A 112 2.27 3.74 -3.28
C LEU A 112 1.64 2.42 -2.81
N VAL A 113 2.09 1.30 -3.38
CA VAL A 113 1.57 -0.03 -3.01
C VAL A 113 1.84 -0.32 -1.53
N VAL A 114 3.07 -0.09 -1.04
CA VAL A 114 3.40 -0.27 0.39
C VAL A 114 2.53 0.62 1.26
N SER A 115 2.44 1.93 0.98
CA SER A 115 1.65 2.87 1.77
C SER A 115 0.16 2.50 1.83
N ALA A 116 -0.39 1.99 0.72
CA ALA A 116 -1.81 1.66 0.61
C ALA A 116 -2.18 0.27 1.17
N THR A 117 -1.20 -0.63 1.38
CA THR A 117 -1.52 -2.05 1.64
C THR A 117 -0.75 -2.68 2.81
N LEU A 118 0.23 -1.98 3.40
CA LEU A 118 1.03 -2.51 4.51
C LEU A 118 0.19 -2.72 5.76
N SER A 119 -0.76 -1.83 6.03
CA SER A 119 -1.69 -1.90 7.16
C SER A 119 -3.14 -1.74 6.69
N THR A 120 -4.07 -1.68 7.65
CA THR A 120 -5.49 -1.36 7.41
C THR A 120 -5.80 0.12 7.63
N GLY A 121 -4.78 0.94 7.91
CA GLY A 121 -4.90 2.38 8.08
C GLY A 121 -5.19 3.09 6.75
N PRO A 122 -5.71 4.31 6.81
CA PRO A 122 -6.00 5.10 5.63
C PRO A 122 -4.71 5.58 4.93
N MET A 123 -4.85 5.87 3.64
CA MET A 123 -3.83 6.56 2.86
C MET A 123 -4.36 7.90 2.35
N MET A 124 -3.58 8.96 2.54
CA MET A 124 -3.84 10.27 1.97
C MET A 124 -3.14 10.41 0.61
N VAL A 125 -3.85 10.96 -0.36
CA VAL A 125 -3.28 11.35 -1.66
C VAL A 125 -3.41 12.87 -1.76
N TYR A 126 -2.29 13.55 -1.92
CA TYR A 126 -2.26 14.99 -2.08
C TYR A 126 -2.69 15.36 -3.51
N ALA A 127 -3.57 16.35 -3.64
CA ALA A 127 -4.18 16.71 -4.93
C ALA A 127 -3.13 16.95 -6.02
N GLY A 128 -3.21 16.21 -7.14
CA GLY A 128 -2.24 16.22 -8.23
C GLY A 128 -1.13 15.16 -8.13
N GLN A 129 -0.99 14.48 -7.01
CA GLN A 129 -0.02 13.38 -6.83
C GLN A 129 -0.27 12.25 -7.84
N GLU A 130 -1.53 11.90 -8.05
CA GLU A 130 -1.96 10.87 -9.01
C GLU A 130 -1.77 11.26 -10.48
N LEU A 131 -1.46 12.54 -10.72
CA LEU A 131 -1.15 13.11 -12.04
C LEU A 131 0.37 13.31 -12.25
N GLY A 132 1.17 13.09 -11.19
CA GLY A 132 2.60 13.31 -11.24
C GLY A 132 2.99 14.77 -11.28
N GLU A 133 2.32 15.63 -10.49
CA GLU A 133 2.65 17.05 -10.38
C GLU A 133 4.13 17.26 -10.06
N LYS A 134 4.80 18.14 -10.82
CA LYS A 134 6.25 18.35 -10.76
C LYS A 134 6.69 19.53 -9.92
N ALA A 135 5.78 20.45 -9.58
CA ALA A 135 6.10 21.70 -8.89
C ALA A 135 7.18 22.53 -9.61
N GLU A 136 7.02 22.70 -10.92
CA GLU A 136 7.96 23.49 -11.73
C GLU A 136 7.69 25.00 -11.68
N ASP A 137 6.54 25.40 -11.12
CA ASP A 137 6.17 26.81 -10.92
C ASP A 137 6.71 27.35 -9.58
N ALA A 138 6.83 28.67 -9.48
CA ALA A 138 7.33 29.36 -8.29
C ALA A 138 6.27 29.50 -7.17
N GLU A 139 5.50 28.46 -6.90
CA GLU A 139 4.34 28.49 -5.99
C GLU A 139 4.54 27.71 -4.68
N GLY A 140 5.75 27.23 -4.40
CA GLY A 140 6.08 26.59 -3.13
C GLY A 140 6.23 27.58 -1.98
N PHE A 141 6.61 27.08 -0.81
CA PHE A 141 6.87 27.91 0.38
C PHE A 141 8.01 28.90 0.19
N SER A 142 8.99 28.55 -0.64
CA SER A 142 10.22 29.32 -0.85
C SER A 142 10.54 29.49 -2.34
N GLY A 143 9.54 29.55 -3.20
CA GLY A 143 9.71 29.58 -4.65
C GLY A 143 9.91 28.17 -5.21
N LEU A 144 10.90 27.97 -6.08
CA LEU A 144 11.19 26.69 -6.75
C LEU A 144 11.88 25.71 -5.78
N ASP A 145 11.13 25.15 -4.87
CA ASP A 145 11.62 24.22 -3.84
C ASP A 145 11.01 22.81 -3.94
N GLY A 146 10.32 22.50 -5.03
CA GLY A 146 9.66 21.21 -5.26
C GLY A 146 8.31 21.04 -4.57
N ARG A 147 7.79 22.12 -3.97
CA ARG A 147 6.44 22.16 -3.37
C ARG A 147 5.49 22.93 -4.26
N THR A 148 4.19 22.69 -4.08
CA THR A 148 3.13 23.49 -4.70
C THR A 148 2.44 24.36 -3.65
N THR A 149 1.71 25.39 -4.12
CA THR A 149 0.89 26.22 -3.23
C THR A 149 -0.07 25.37 -2.38
N ILE A 150 -0.26 25.80 -1.14
CA ILE A 150 -1.28 25.24 -0.23
C ILE A 150 -2.60 26.02 -0.28
N PHE A 151 -2.63 27.14 -1.01
CA PHE A 151 -3.76 28.05 -1.06
C PHE A 151 -4.60 27.91 -2.32
N ASP A 152 -3.94 27.80 -3.48
CA ASP A 152 -4.54 27.94 -4.80
C ASP A 152 -4.38 26.66 -5.64
N TYR A 153 -5.12 25.59 -5.29
CA TYR A 153 -5.04 24.33 -6.05
C TYR A 153 -5.36 24.51 -7.55
N TRP A 154 -6.14 25.51 -7.92
CA TRP A 154 -6.46 25.83 -9.33
C TRP A 154 -5.31 26.46 -10.11
N SER A 155 -4.23 26.86 -9.46
CA SER A 155 -3.01 27.31 -10.13
C SER A 155 -2.07 26.14 -10.45
N VAL A 156 -2.24 24.98 -9.82
CA VAL A 156 -1.43 23.78 -10.02
C VAL A 156 -1.62 23.22 -11.44
N PRO A 157 -0.56 23.14 -12.28
CA PRO A 157 -0.69 22.86 -13.73
C PRO A 157 -1.36 21.53 -14.06
N SER A 158 -1.00 20.44 -13.37
CA SER A 158 -1.59 19.12 -13.62
C SER A 158 -3.08 19.08 -13.26
N LEU A 159 -3.48 19.71 -12.14
CA LEU A 159 -4.88 19.82 -11.74
C LEU A 159 -5.70 20.65 -12.72
N ARG A 160 -5.14 21.76 -13.23
CA ARG A 160 -5.81 22.57 -14.26
C ARG A 160 -6.07 21.78 -15.53
N ARG A 161 -5.10 20.95 -15.98
CA ARG A 161 -5.30 20.07 -17.14
C ARG A 161 -6.41 19.06 -16.88
N TRP A 162 -6.40 18.39 -15.71
CA TRP A 162 -7.43 17.43 -15.37
C TRP A 162 -8.81 18.06 -15.21
N MET A 163 -8.89 19.25 -14.58
CA MET A 163 -10.17 19.98 -14.44
C MET A 163 -10.78 20.37 -15.78
N ASN A 164 -9.97 20.71 -16.77
CA ASN A 164 -10.38 21.00 -18.15
C ASN A 164 -11.66 21.87 -18.23
N GLY A 165 -11.65 23.01 -17.56
CA GLY A 165 -12.79 23.94 -17.52
C GLY A 165 -14.03 23.36 -16.81
N GLY A 166 -13.86 22.42 -15.88
CA GLY A 166 -14.93 21.77 -15.11
C GLY A 166 -15.40 20.42 -15.69
N LYS A 167 -14.83 19.95 -16.80
CA LYS A 167 -15.18 18.64 -17.39
C LYS A 167 -14.61 17.46 -16.58
N CYS A 168 -13.52 17.67 -15.81
CA CYS A 168 -12.86 16.67 -14.98
C CYS A 168 -12.57 15.36 -15.74
N ASN A 169 -11.83 15.47 -16.84
CA ASN A 169 -11.54 14.36 -17.74
C ASN A 169 -10.06 14.31 -18.18
N ASN A 170 -9.70 13.32 -18.99
CA ASN A 170 -8.32 13.08 -19.40
C ASN A 170 -7.93 13.78 -20.71
N GLU A 171 -8.79 14.60 -21.34
CA GLU A 171 -8.54 15.18 -22.66
C GLU A 171 -7.26 16.01 -22.77
N LEU A 172 -6.86 16.68 -21.69
CA LEU A 172 -5.65 17.54 -21.65
C LEU A 172 -4.49 16.89 -20.92
N LEU A 173 -4.63 15.64 -20.47
CA LEU A 173 -3.58 14.89 -19.80
C LEU A 173 -2.65 14.21 -20.83
N SER A 174 -1.37 14.08 -20.50
CA SER A 174 -0.45 13.22 -21.25
C SER A 174 -0.76 11.73 -21.00
N ASP A 175 -0.26 10.87 -21.89
CA ASP A 175 -0.37 9.42 -21.73
C ASP A 175 0.29 8.92 -20.42
N GLU A 176 1.36 9.58 -19.96
CA GLU A 176 2.01 9.25 -18.68
C GLU A 176 1.13 9.58 -17.49
N GLU A 177 0.53 10.78 -17.47
CA GLU A 177 -0.39 11.21 -16.42
C GLU A 177 -1.61 10.26 -16.35
N VAL A 178 -2.17 9.89 -17.50
CA VAL A 178 -3.29 8.94 -17.58
C VAL A 178 -2.90 7.57 -17.04
N ARG A 179 -1.72 7.03 -17.42
CA ARG A 179 -1.23 5.73 -16.92
C ARG A 179 -0.96 5.75 -15.43
N LEU A 180 -0.33 6.82 -14.92
CA LEU A 180 -0.07 6.97 -13.50
C LEU A 180 -1.38 7.00 -12.71
N ARG A 181 -2.32 7.85 -13.13
CA ARG A 181 -3.63 7.98 -12.51
C ARG A 181 -4.42 6.65 -12.53
N ASP A 182 -4.34 5.88 -13.61
CA ASP A 182 -4.96 4.55 -13.68
C ASP A 182 -4.32 3.58 -12.68
N THR A 183 -3.00 3.64 -12.50
CA THR A 183 -2.30 2.85 -11.48
C THR A 183 -2.75 3.22 -10.06
N TYR A 184 -2.81 4.52 -9.72
CA TYR A 184 -3.37 5.00 -8.45
C TYR A 184 -4.79 4.49 -8.23
N LYS A 185 -5.65 4.63 -9.25
CA LYS A 185 -7.03 4.13 -9.21
C LYS A 185 -7.11 2.64 -8.87
N LYS A 186 -6.28 1.80 -9.51
CA LYS A 186 -6.27 0.35 -9.27
C LYS A 186 -5.79 0.01 -7.87
N VAL A 187 -4.67 0.60 -7.43
CA VAL A 187 -4.11 0.35 -6.09
C VAL A 187 -5.05 0.83 -4.98
N LEU A 188 -5.58 2.04 -5.08
CA LEU A 188 -6.49 2.59 -4.06
C LEU A 188 -7.84 1.87 -4.03
N ASN A 189 -8.38 1.46 -5.19
CA ASN A 189 -9.57 0.62 -5.22
C ASN A 189 -9.32 -0.76 -4.61
N ALA A 190 -8.14 -1.34 -4.83
CA ALA A 190 -7.77 -2.60 -4.15
C ALA A 190 -7.67 -2.39 -2.64
N ALA A 191 -6.99 -1.34 -2.17
CA ALA A 191 -6.87 -1.03 -0.76
C ALA A 191 -8.24 -0.88 -0.07
N LYS A 192 -9.20 -0.26 -0.75
CA LYS A 192 -10.56 -0.05 -0.25
C LYS A 192 -11.44 -1.32 -0.31
N ASN A 193 -11.38 -2.07 -1.41
CA ASN A 193 -12.40 -3.07 -1.74
C ASN A 193 -11.95 -4.52 -1.54
N GLU A 194 -10.62 -4.80 -1.52
CA GLU A 194 -10.14 -6.15 -1.27
C GLU A 194 -10.10 -6.43 0.24
N PRO A 195 -10.88 -7.39 0.73
CA PRO A 195 -10.94 -7.71 2.16
C PRO A 195 -9.58 -8.02 2.78
N ALA A 196 -8.73 -8.73 2.04
CA ALA A 196 -7.37 -9.06 2.49
C ALA A 196 -6.54 -7.80 2.82
N ILE A 197 -6.77 -6.65 2.14
CA ILE A 197 -6.06 -5.40 2.41
C ILE A 197 -6.81 -4.56 3.44
N SER A 198 -8.11 -4.31 3.21
CA SER A 198 -8.88 -3.32 3.98
C SER A 198 -9.12 -3.72 5.44
N ARG A 199 -9.09 -5.03 5.76
CA ARG A 199 -9.31 -5.55 7.12
C ARG A 199 -8.52 -6.82 7.45
N GLY A 200 -7.76 -7.34 6.47
CA GLY A 200 -7.05 -8.61 6.61
C GLY A 200 -5.80 -8.52 7.47
N GLN A 201 -5.27 -9.70 7.78
CA GLN A 201 -4.00 -9.86 8.48
C GLN A 201 -2.83 -9.57 7.53
N PHE A 202 -1.77 -9.01 8.11
CA PHE A 202 -0.48 -8.79 7.45
C PHE A 202 0.50 -9.88 7.87
N PHE A 203 1.37 -10.30 6.95
CA PHE A 203 2.48 -11.21 7.26
C PHE A 203 3.72 -10.84 6.44
N ASP A 204 4.78 -10.44 7.13
CA ASP A 204 6.09 -10.18 6.52
C ASP A 204 6.81 -11.49 6.21
N VAL A 205 7.21 -11.69 4.97
CA VAL A 205 8.00 -12.87 4.57
C VAL A 205 9.48 -12.56 4.34
N MET A 206 9.92 -11.32 4.62
CA MET A 206 11.31 -10.93 4.36
C MET A 206 12.31 -11.71 5.19
N TYR A 207 11.98 -12.08 6.44
CA TYR A 207 12.91 -12.78 7.34
C TYR A 207 13.43 -14.13 6.78
N VAL A 208 12.66 -14.79 5.92
CA VAL A 208 13.11 -16.01 5.21
C VAL A 208 13.68 -15.72 3.81
N ASN A 209 13.60 -14.46 3.36
CA ASN A 209 14.02 -14.05 2.02
C ASN A 209 15.28 -13.14 2.02
N TYR A 210 15.85 -12.77 3.16
CA TYR A 210 17.05 -11.90 3.19
C TYR A 210 18.27 -12.47 2.46
N ASN A 211 18.41 -13.79 2.42
CA ASN A 211 19.50 -14.49 1.71
C ASN A 211 19.00 -15.20 0.43
N ASN A 212 17.83 -14.82 -0.07
CA ASN A 212 17.25 -15.40 -1.27
C ASN A 212 17.96 -14.83 -2.52
N PRO A 213 18.62 -15.65 -3.36
CA PRO A 213 19.40 -15.16 -4.50
C PRO A 213 18.54 -14.53 -5.62
N THR A 214 17.23 -14.71 -5.57
CA THR A 214 16.30 -14.16 -6.57
C THR A 214 15.50 -12.96 -6.04
N LEU A 215 15.80 -12.50 -4.82
CA LEU A 215 15.20 -11.32 -4.21
C LEU A 215 16.30 -10.45 -3.62
N ASP A 216 16.41 -9.21 -4.07
CA ASP A 216 17.31 -8.23 -3.49
C ASP A 216 16.61 -7.48 -2.37
N PRO A 217 16.89 -7.78 -1.08
CA PRO A 217 16.23 -7.12 0.05
C PRO A 217 16.59 -5.65 0.18
N HIS A 218 17.60 -5.18 -0.56
CA HIS A 218 17.93 -3.76 -0.63
C HIS A 218 16.92 -2.99 -1.49
N ARG A 219 16.34 -3.64 -2.51
CA ARG A 219 15.43 -3.02 -3.47
C ARG A 219 14.03 -3.63 -3.49
N GLN A 220 13.82 -4.80 -2.89
CA GLN A 220 12.56 -5.52 -2.97
C GLN A 220 12.03 -5.82 -1.57
N TYR A 221 10.71 -5.70 -1.43
CA TYR A 221 10.00 -6.02 -0.19
C TYR A 221 8.77 -6.87 -0.49
N ALA A 222 8.67 -8.02 0.18
CA ALA A 222 7.60 -8.98 -0.04
C ALA A 222 6.80 -9.27 1.24
N TYR A 223 5.48 -9.34 1.12
CA TYR A 223 4.56 -9.62 2.22
C TYR A 223 3.25 -10.20 1.73
N LEU A 224 2.43 -10.69 2.67
CA LEU A 224 1.11 -11.24 2.44
C LEU A 224 0.05 -10.41 3.14
N ARG A 225 -1.14 -10.34 2.51
CA ARG A 225 -2.38 -9.88 3.12
C ARG A 225 -3.41 -10.99 3.02
N LYS A 226 -4.21 -11.23 4.10
CA LYS A 226 -5.15 -12.36 4.14
C LYS A 226 -6.42 -12.03 4.90
N ASP A 227 -7.57 -12.28 4.28
CA ASP A 227 -8.88 -12.27 4.95
C ASP A 227 -9.78 -13.38 4.38
N GLY A 228 -10.43 -14.13 5.24
CA GLY A 228 -11.31 -15.23 4.81
C GLY A 228 -10.62 -16.22 3.86
N ASP A 229 -11.11 -16.34 2.65
CA ASP A 229 -10.55 -17.16 1.56
C ASP A 229 -9.64 -16.38 0.59
N GLU A 230 -9.47 -15.08 0.81
CA GLU A 230 -8.65 -14.23 -0.04
C GLU A 230 -7.24 -14.05 0.52
N VAL A 231 -6.24 -14.30 -0.30
CA VAL A 231 -4.84 -13.96 -0.03
C VAL A 231 -4.27 -13.12 -1.17
N ILE A 232 -3.50 -12.10 -0.83
CA ILE A 232 -2.77 -11.27 -1.79
C ILE A 232 -1.28 -11.36 -1.46
N VAL A 233 -0.50 -11.84 -2.43
CA VAL A 233 0.96 -11.85 -2.37
C VAL A 233 1.45 -10.56 -3.03
N ILE A 234 2.20 -9.75 -2.28
CA ILE A 234 2.65 -8.44 -2.71
C ILE A 234 4.17 -8.42 -2.74
N VAL A 235 4.72 -7.90 -3.84
CA VAL A 235 6.16 -7.64 -4.00
C VAL A 235 6.32 -6.21 -4.52
N ALA A 236 6.86 -5.32 -3.69
CA ALA A 236 7.26 -3.98 -4.08
C ALA A 236 8.72 -3.99 -4.56
N ASN A 237 9.00 -3.41 -5.73
CA ASN A 237 10.32 -3.40 -6.35
C ASN A 237 10.78 -1.96 -6.64
N PHE A 238 11.73 -1.47 -5.87
CA PHE A 238 12.36 -0.15 -6.01
C PHE A 238 13.62 -0.18 -6.88
N GLY A 239 13.84 -1.26 -7.62
CA GLY A 239 15.02 -1.48 -8.46
C GLY A 239 14.68 -1.80 -9.90
N ALA A 240 15.63 -2.42 -10.61
CA ALA A 240 15.45 -2.92 -11.95
C ALA A 240 14.38 -4.04 -12.01
N GLU A 241 13.92 -4.38 -13.22
CA GLU A 241 13.03 -5.54 -13.43
C GLU A 241 13.64 -6.81 -12.85
N ALA A 242 12.82 -7.60 -12.17
CA ALA A 242 13.26 -8.81 -11.49
C ALA A 242 12.28 -9.98 -11.65
N ASN A 243 12.81 -11.19 -11.70
CA ASN A 243 12.06 -12.45 -11.59
C ASN A 243 12.26 -13.02 -10.20
N CYS A 244 11.32 -12.72 -9.30
CA CYS A 244 11.40 -13.09 -7.90
C CYS A 244 10.81 -14.48 -7.63
N GLN A 245 11.49 -15.25 -6.79
CA GLN A 245 11.02 -16.52 -6.25
C GLN A 245 10.90 -16.37 -4.74
N ILE A 246 9.72 -16.04 -4.26
CA ILE A 246 9.46 -15.69 -2.87
C ILE A 246 9.21 -16.94 -2.04
N ALA A 247 10.04 -17.20 -1.04
CA ALA A 247 9.79 -18.23 -0.05
C ALA A 247 8.63 -17.78 0.86
N ILE A 248 7.61 -18.61 1.00
CA ILE A 248 6.50 -18.43 1.95
C ILE A 248 6.62 -19.55 2.97
N PRO A 249 7.05 -19.28 4.21
CA PRO A 249 7.36 -20.32 5.18
C PRO A 249 6.12 -21.02 5.71
N GLN A 250 6.29 -22.28 6.23
CA GLN A 250 5.21 -23.03 6.88
C GLN A 250 4.50 -22.20 7.95
N HIS A 251 5.24 -21.40 8.71
CA HIS A 251 4.69 -20.51 9.73
C HIS A 251 3.65 -19.52 9.20
N ALA A 252 3.84 -18.99 7.97
CA ALA A 252 2.82 -18.17 7.31
C ALA A 252 1.55 -18.98 6.99
N PHE A 253 1.69 -20.23 6.57
CA PHE A 253 0.57 -21.12 6.31
C PHE A 253 -0.23 -21.41 7.59
N ASP A 254 0.45 -21.63 8.71
CA ASP A 254 -0.16 -21.92 10.00
C ASP A 254 -0.93 -20.70 10.56
N ILE A 255 -0.28 -19.51 10.57
CA ILE A 255 -0.88 -18.28 11.13
C ILE A 255 -2.01 -17.75 10.24
N LEU A 256 -1.81 -17.71 8.93
CA LEU A 256 -2.79 -17.15 7.99
C LEU A 256 -3.80 -18.20 7.51
N HIS A 257 -3.70 -19.45 7.98
CA HIS A 257 -4.54 -20.56 7.52
C HIS A 257 -4.56 -20.67 6.00
N LEU A 258 -3.35 -20.67 5.38
CA LEU A 258 -3.21 -20.84 3.95
C LEU A 258 -3.34 -22.31 3.56
N GLU A 259 -3.91 -22.58 2.39
CA GLU A 259 -3.97 -23.93 1.82
C GLU A 259 -2.94 -24.09 0.70
N LYS A 260 -2.16 -25.20 0.74
CA LYS A 260 -1.25 -25.56 -0.35
C LYS A 260 -2.06 -25.86 -1.61
N GLY A 261 -1.60 -25.33 -2.75
CA GLY A 261 -2.26 -25.61 -4.02
C GLY A 261 -1.80 -24.73 -5.17
N THR A 262 -2.32 -25.01 -6.35
CA THR A 262 -2.16 -24.18 -7.54
C THR A 262 -3.49 -23.52 -7.85
N TYR A 263 -3.49 -22.21 -7.89
CA TYR A 263 -4.66 -21.36 -8.02
C TYR A 263 -4.58 -20.47 -9.25
N VAL A 264 -5.72 -20.08 -9.80
CA VAL A 264 -5.76 -18.98 -10.78
C VAL A 264 -5.72 -17.69 -10.01
N ALA A 265 -4.60 -17.00 -10.11
CA ALA A 265 -4.38 -15.70 -9.49
C ALA A 265 -4.61 -14.57 -10.50
N THR A 266 -5.05 -13.41 -10.00
CA THR A 266 -5.17 -12.17 -10.77
C THR A 266 -4.17 -11.15 -10.24
N GLU A 267 -3.31 -10.62 -11.10
CA GLU A 267 -2.44 -9.51 -10.77
C GLU A 267 -3.27 -8.21 -10.86
N ILE A 268 -3.38 -7.48 -9.76
CA ILE A 268 -4.36 -6.40 -9.59
C ILE A 268 -4.05 -5.20 -10.49
N ILE A 269 -2.78 -4.82 -10.63
CA ILE A 269 -2.38 -3.62 -11.38
C ILE A 269 -2.56 -3.85 -12.89
N SER A 270 -2.11 -4.98 -13.41
CA SER A 270 -2.17 -5.30 -14.84
C SER A 270 -3.48 -5.99 -15.28
N GLY A 271 -4.23 -6.58 -14.34
CA GLY A 271 -5.37 -7.44 -14.63
C GLY A 271 -4.99 -8.84 -15.16
N LYS A 272 -3.71 -9.17 -15.23
CA LYS A 272 -3.20 -10.44 -15.78
C LYS A 272 -3.61 -11.61 -14.91
N ARG A 273 -4.09 -12.70 -15.55
CA ARG A 273 -4.45 -13.93 -14.85
C ARG A 273 -3.42 -15.03 -15.16
N GLN A 274 -2.94 -15.70 -14.12
CA GLN A 274 -1.97 -16.81 -14.23
C GLN A 274 -2.25 -17.87 -13.17
N LYS A 275 -1.82 -19.11 -13.44
CA LYS A 275 -1.72 -20.13 -12.40
C LYS A 275 -0.53 -19.82 -11.51
N LYS A 276 -0.76 -19.77 -10.19
CA LYS A 276 0.26 -19.57 -9.17
C LYS A 276 0.19 -20.67 -8.13
N THR A 277 1.34 -21.11 -7.68
CA THR A 277 1.45 -22.14 -6.64
C THR A 277 1.72 -21.47 -5.29
N LEU A 278 0.87 -21.76 -4.29
CA LEU A 278 1.12 -21.46 -2.89
C LEU A 278 1.59 -22.74 -2.20
N SER A 279 2.81 -22.73 -1.70
CA SER A 279 3.40 -23.89 -1.01
C SER A 279 4.55 -23.41 -0.11
N PRO A 280 4.74 -23.99 1.09
CA PRO A 280 5.96 -23.76 1.86
C PRO A 280 7.17 -24.55 1.30
N ASP A 281 6.91 -25.55 0.42
CA ASP A 281 7.94 -26.41 -0.15
C ASP A 281 8.44 -25.92 -1.51
N ALA A 282 7.81 -24.88 -2.09
CA ALA A 282 8.17 -24.30 -3.37
C ALA A 282 7.94 -22.79 -3.38
N PRO A 283 8.86 -21.99 -3.97
CA PRO A 283 8.75 -20.54 -3.95
C PRO A 283 7.58 -20.05 -4.83
N PHE A 284 6.95 -18.96 -4.39
CA PHE A 284 5.99 -18.22 -5.19
C PHE A 284 6.74 -17.39 -6.25
N GLN A 285 6.46 -17.66 -7.52
CA GLN A 285 7.18 -17.05 -8.64
C GLN A 285 6.43 -15.84 -9.19
N THR A 286 7.11 -14.71 -9.37
CA THR A 286 6.57 -13.51 -10.01
C THR A 286 7.63 -12.68 -10.70
N ALA A 287 7.31 -12.15 -11.89
CA ALA A 287 8.06 -11.05 -12.48
C ALA A 287 7.51 -9.73 -11.96
N VAL A 288 8.41 -8.79 -11.66
CA VAL A 288 8.04 -7.43 -11.24
C VAL A 288 8.85 -6.46 -12.07
N ALA A 289 8.17 -5.52 -12.74
CA ALA A 289 8.81 -4.49 -13.54
C ALA A 289 9.69 -3.55 -12.69
N ALA A 290 10.60 -2.83 -13.33
CA ALA A 290 11.42 -1.83 -12.67
C ALA A 290 10.54 -0.75 -12.00
N ASN A 291 10.90 -0.35 -10.76
CA ASN A 291 10.20 0.66 -9.97
C ASN A 291 8.68 0.46 -9.98
N SER A 292 8.23 -0.76 -9.68
CA SER A 292 6.84 -1.15 -9.74
C SER A 292 6.50 -2.13 -8.61
N ALA A 293 5.31 -2.70 -8.64
CA ALA A 293 4.92 -3.76 -7.73
C ALA A 293 4.10 -4.83 -8.43
N ALA A 294 4.04 -6.02 -7.85
CA ALA A 294 3.11 -7.08 -8.21
C ALA A 294 2.19 -7.38 -7.02
N MET A 295 0.88 -7.43 -7.28
CA MET A 295 -0.17 -7.69 -6.29
C MET A 295 -1.03 -8.87 -6.77
N TRP A 296 -0.64 -10.10 -6.41
CA TRP A 296 -1.32 -11.31 -6.87
C TRP A 296 -2.44 -11.72 -5.93
N LYS A 297 -3.69 -11.47 -6.34
CA LYS A 297 -4.89 -11.91 -5.64
C LYS A 297 -5.22 -13.36 -5.96
N ILE A 298 -5.41 -14.17 -4.92
CA ILE A 298 -5.76 -15.59 -4.96
C ILE A 298 -7.00 -15.83 -4.10
N LYS A 299 -7.95 -16.63 -4.60
CA LYS A 299 -9.05 -17.20 -3.82
C LYS A 299 -8.73 -18.65 -3.50
N LEU A 300 -8.71 -18.97 -2.19
CA LEU A 300 -8.35 -20.30 -1.67
C LEU A 300 -9.47 -21.34 -1.78
N THR A 301 -10.64 -20.99 -2.32
CA THR A 301 -11.75 -21.93 -2.51
C THR A 301 -11.33 -23.10 -3.37
N ARG A 302 -11.46 -24.30 -2.84
CA ARG A 302 -11.27 -25.56 -3.59
C ARG A 302 -12.14 -25.52 -4.85
N GLN A 303 -11.52 -25.60 -6.03
CA GLN A 303 -12.26 -26.04 -7.21
C GLN A 303 -12.81 -27.43 -6.87
N ASN A 304 -14.14 -27.55 -6.77
CA ASN A 304 -14.85 -28.79 -6.43
C ASN A 304 -14.21 -29.97 -7.16
N ALA A 305 -13.68 -30.92 -6.41
CA ALA A 305 -13.34 -32.23 -6.93
C ALA A 305 -14.59 -32.77 -7.62
N SER A 306 -14.51 -33.08 -8.90
CA SER A 306 -15.60 -33.65 -9.68
C SER A 306 -16.25 -34.77 -8.88
N PRO A 307 -17.58 -34.87 -8.80
CA PRO A 307 -18.23 -35.91 -8.03
C PRO A 307 -17.78 -37.29 -8.53
N LYS A 308 -17.17 -38.08 -7.65
CA LYS A 308 -16.81 -39.46 -7.94
C LYS A 308 -18.09 -40.14 -8.49
N LYS A 309 -18.03 -40.61 -9.74
CA LYS A 309 -19.07 -41.44 -10.34
C LYS A 309 -19.33 -42.62 -9.36
N LYS A 310 -20.53 -42.66 -8.75
CA LYS A 310 -20.98 -43.83 -8.04
C LYS A 310 -21.01 -44.98 -9.04
N SER A 311 -20.15 -45.95 -8.86
CA SER A 311 -20.23 -47.22 -9.59
C SER A 311 -21.55 -47.87 -9.22
N SER A 312 -22.47 -47.97 -10.17
CA SER A 312 -23.69 -48.75 -10.03
C SER A 312 -23.31 -50.23 -10.02
N ILE A 313 -23.33 -50.84 -8.83
CA ILE A 313 -23.32 -52.28 -8.70
C ILE A 313 -24.70 -52.75 -9.15
N LYS A 314 -24.78 -53.31 -10.36
CA LYS A 314 -25.93 -54.08 -10.82
C LYS A 314 -25.96 -55.39 -10.02
N GLY A 315 -26.87 -55.47 -9.04
CA GLY A 315 -27.23 -56.72 -8.42
C GLY A 315 -27.95 -57.59 -9.43
N GLY A 316 -27.31 -58.64 -9.91
CA GLY A 316 -27.98 -59.74 -10.61
C GLY A 316 -28.89 -60.46 -9.63
N ARG A 317 -30.18 -60.50 -9.95
CA ARG A 317 -31.09 -61.52 -9.39
C ARG A 317 -31.02 -62.71 -10.33
N ASP A 318 -30.54 -63.81 -9.80
CA ASP A 318 -30.89 -65.13 -10.31
C ASP A 318 -31.84 -65.82 -9.33
N LYS A 319 -32.77 -66.50 -9.89
CA LYS A 319 -33.95 -67.24 -9.42
C LYS A 319 -33.88 -67.95 -8.06
#